data_f7793c8f5d019806972009766d3a7a57
#
_entry.id   f7793c8f5d019806972009766d3a7a57
#
_cell.length_a   1.000
_cell.length_b   1.000
_cell.length_c   1.000
_cell.angle_alpha   90.00
_cell.angle_beta   90.00
_cell.angle_gamma   90.00
#
_symmetry.space_group_name_H-M   'P 1'
#
loop_
_entity.id
_entity.type
_entity.pdbx_description
1 polymer ?
#
loop_
_entity_poly.entity_id
_entity_poly.type
_entity_poly.pdbx_seq_one_letter_code
_entity_poly.pdbx_strand_id
1 'polypeptide(L)'
;VKDNSDFSRRRFLEGLLIGTAGLAFGSKLQAAEILAQNQGRKLGIALLGLGRYATGELGPALRQTKLVELRGVITGHPEKGEKWAADYSLDKKNIYSYETMDRIADNKDIDIIYVVTPPGLHAEYAIRAAKLGKHVISEKPMSTSVAVCDQMIEACKAAKRELSIGYRLHFDPYHLELARLAKTQELGRFMKMNGRFAYVMGQKEHRTDKKLGGGGPLMDLGIYIVHGACMATENPPLYVTAKEAEKKKPDLFSEVEEGISFTMEFPKGEKMDAYTSFNDNGNNFHLEGEKGWMDFPGQAFSYRGITCNTSRGALNYPPVSQQARQMDDFADCILTGRKTGVPGELGRRDIQILMAIYESARTGQRVKVNTA
;
A
#
# COMPACT_ATOMS: atom_id res chain seq x y z
N VAL A 1 19.46 -27.61 -19.52
CA VAL A 1 19.16 -26.59 -18.54
C VAL A 1 17.64 -26.47 -18.49
N LYS A 2 16.97 -27.05 -17.50
CA LYS A 2 15.51 -26.96 -17.32
C LYS A 2 15.18 -25.65 -16.64
N ASP A 3 14.29 -24.90 -17.26
CA ASP A 3 13.84 -23.58 -16.84
C ASP A 3 13.05 -23.67 -15.53
N ASN A 4 13.58 -23.05 -14.47
CA ASN A 4 12.97 -23.01 -13.13
C ASN A 4 11.81 -21.99 -13.02
N SER A 5 11.43 -21.31 -14.11
CA SER A 5 10.38 -20.28 -14.13
C SER A 5 8.96 -20.86 -14.06
N ASP A 6 8.76 -22.09 -14.53
CA ASP A 6 7.44 -22.74 -14.55
C ASP A 6 6.98 -23.27 -13.17
N PHE A 7 7.90 -23.58 -12.28
CA PHE A 7 7.58 -24.12 -10.96
C PHE A 7 7.00 -23.05 -10.02
N SER A 8 7.46 -21.81 -10.17
CA SER A 8 6.98 -20.65 -9.38
C SER A 8 5.58 -20.18 -9.83
N ARG A 9 5.32 -20.20 -11.15
CA ARG A 9 4.02 -19.83 -11.74
C ARG A 9 2.91 -20.82 -11.36
N ARG A 10 3.22 -22.10 -11.30
CA ARG A 10 2.25 -23.15 -10.98
C ARG A 10 1.76 -23.06 -9.52
N ARG A 11 2.63 -22.82 -8.56
CA ARG A 11 2.27 -22.64 -7.14
C ARG A 11 1.44 -21.37 -6.89
N PHE A 12 1.70 -20.29 -7.62
CA PHE A 12 0.88 -19.07 -7.54
C PHE A 12 -0.53 -19.29 -8.10
N LEU A 13 -0.67 -20.08 -9.16
CA LEU A 13 -1.96 -20.42 -9.77
C LEU A 13 -2.76 -21.45 -8.96
N GLU A 14 -2.12 -22.39 -8.31
CA GLU A 14 -2.77 -23.37 -7.42
C GLU A 14 -3.35 -22.71 -6.17
N GLY A 15 -2.73 -21.64 -5.64
CA GLY A 15 -3.27 -20.82 -4.56
C GLY A 15 -4.52 -20.00 -4.94
N LEU A 16 -4.76 -19.77 -6.23
CA LEU A 16 -5.91 -19.01 -6.76
C LEU A 16 -7.12 -19.88 -7.12
N LEU A 17 -6.95 -21.20 -7.25
CA LEU A 17 -7.98 -22.12 -7.76
C LEU A 17 -8.77 -22.87 -6.68
N ILE A 18 -8.43 -22.72 -5.40
CA ILE A 18 -9.15 -23.40 -4.31
C ILE A 18 -10.24 -22.48 -3.79
N GLY A 19 -11.48 -22.91 -3.98
CA GLY A 19 -12.70 -22.22 -3.55
C GLY A 19 -12.71 -21.82 -2.08
N THR A 20 -13.58 -20.89 -1.74
CA THR A 20 -13.70 -20.06 -0.53
C THR A 20 -13.43 -20.71 0.85
N ALA A 21 -13.48 -22.01 0.99
CA ALA A 21 -13.11 -22.75 2.20
C ALA A 21 -11.60 -23.06 2.30
N GLY A 22 -10.87 -23.08 1.17
CA GLY A 22 -9.44 -23.44 1.10
C GLY A 22 -8.48 -22.30 1.46
N LEU A 23 -8.89 -21.05 1.30
CA LEU A 23 -7.98 -19.89 1.50
C LEU A 23 -7.50 -19.71 2.95
N ALA A 24 -8.35 -20.03 3.94
CA ALA A 24 -7.96 -19.92 5.36
C ALA A 24 -7.11 -21.11 5.83
N PHE A 25 -7.34 -22.30 5.29
CA PHE A 25 -6.59 -23.51 5.62
C PHE A 25 -5.23 -23.57 4.88
N GLY A 26 -5.21 -23.21 3.59
CA GLY A 26 -3.99 -23.18 2.79
C GLY A 26 -2.93 -22.22 3.34
N SER A 27 -3.36 -21.03 3.80
CA SER A 27 -2.44 -20.04 4.37
C SER A 27 -1.82 -20.45 5.73
N LYS A 28 -2.51 -21.29 6.53
CA LYS A 28 -1.97 -21.79 7.80
C LYS A 28 -0.94 -22.89 7.56
N LEU A 29 -1.20 -23.82 6.65
CA LEU A 29 -0.29 -24.89 6.27
C LEU A 29 0.98 -24.32 5.63
N GLN A 30 0.85 -23.39 4.70
CA GLN A 30 1.98 -22.72 4.03
C GLN A 30 2.86 -21.97 5.04
N ALA A 31 2.28 -21.21 5.96
CA ALA A 31 3.05 -20.53 7.00
C ALA A 31 3.77 -21.53 7.94
N ALA A 32 3.13 -22.65 8.26
CA ALA A 32 3.76 -23.69 9.07
C ALA A 32 4.94 -24.36 8.36
N GLU A 33 4.84 -24.64 7.05
CA GLU A 33 5.93 -25.18 6.24
C GLU A 33 7.11 -24.21 6.16
N ILE A 34 6.85 -22.93 5.90
CA ILE A 34 7.87 -21.88 5.86
C ILE A 34 8.60 -21.77 7.21
N LEU A 35 7.85 -21.75 8.31
CA LEU A 35 8.43 -21.71 9.65
C LEU A 35 9.25 -22.96 9.95
N ALA A 36 8.77 -24.15 9.55
CA ALA A 36 9.52 -25.39 9.74
C ALA A 36 10.86 -25.38 8.99
N GLN A 37 10.88 -24.88 7.75
CA GLN A 37 12.11 -24.69 6.98
C GLN A 37 13.07 -23.68 7.63
N ASN A 38 12.56 -22.70 8.37
CA ASN A 38 13.34 -21.69 9.08
C ASN A 38 13.48 -21.99 10.60
N GLN A 39 13.43 -23.26 10.98
CA GLN A 39 13.59 -23.71 12.37
C GLN A 39 12.56 -23.07 13.34
N GLY A 40 11.38 -22.74 12.85
CA GLY A 40 10.30 -22.11 13.62
C GLY A 40 10.48 -20.61 13.91
N ARG A 41 11.54 -19.97 13.41
CA ARG A 41 11.81 -18.55 13.68
C ARG A 41 10.89 -17.66 12.82
N LYS A 42 10.12 -16.79 13.48
CA LYS A 42 9.46 -15.64 12.85
C LYS A 42 10.47 -14.53 12.61
N LEU A 43 10.24 -13.72 11.58
CA LEU A 43 11.03 -12.51 11.37
C LEU A 43 10.63 -11.43 12.37
N GLY A 44 11.61 -10.76 12.94
CA GLY A 44 11.38 -9.64 13.84
C GLY A 44 11.10 -8.35 13.06
N ILE A 45 10.02 -7.65 13.41
CA ILE A 45 9.69 -6.36 12.83
C ILE A 45 9.78 -5.26 13.88
N ALA A 46 10.34 -4.10 13.49
CA ALA A 46 10.29 -2.88 14.27
C ALA A 46 9.39 -1.85 13.58
N LEU A 47 8.44 -1.25 14.31
CA LEU A 47 7.62 -0.14 13.80
C LEU A 47 8.32 1.20 14.01
N LEU A 48 8.48 1.97 12.96
CA LEU A 48 9.00 3.33 12.98
C LEU A 48 7.86 4.32 12.77
N GLY A 49 7.52 5.05 13.85
CA GLY A 49 6.36 5.95 13.88
C GLY A 49 5.12 5.32 14.53
N LEU A 50 4.83 5.74 15.77
CA LEU A 50 3.71 5.22 16.58
C LEU A 50 2.52 6.17 16.55
N GLY A 51 2.05 6.50 15.32
CA GLY A 51 0.87 7.33 15.07
C GLY A 51 -0.45 6.56 15.17
N ARG A 52 -1.55 7.23 14.76
CA ARG A 52 -2.91 6.65 14.76
C ARG A 52 -3.01 5.36 13.96
N TYR A 53 -2.39 5.31 12.76
CA TYR A 53 -2.42 4.13 11.92
C TYR A 53 -1.64 2.95 12.54
N ALA A 54 -0.46 3.21 13.08
CA ALA A 54 0.30 2.20 13.80
C ALA A 54 -0.53 1.62 14.97
N THR A 55 -1.12 2.49 15.79
CA THR A 55 -1.87 2.07 16.99
C THR A 55 -3.21 1.42 16.65
N GLY A 56 -3.97 1.98 15.70
CA GLY A 56 -5.33 1.51 15.37
C GLY A 56 -5.38 0.33 14.42
N GLU A 57 -4.39 0.19 13.53
CA GLU A 57 -4.42 -0.83 12.46
C GLU A 57 -3.24 -1.82 12.54
N LEU A 58 -1.99 -1.34 12.59
CA LEU A 58 -0.83 -2.24 12.57
C LEU A 58 -0.66 -3.00 13.88
N GLY A 59 -0.88 -2.36 15.02
CA GLY A 59 -0.78 -3.02 16.32
C GLY A 59 -1.74 -4.22 16.44
N PRO A 60 -3.05 -4.06 16.20
CA PRO A 60 -3.99 -5.18 16.16
C PRO A 60 -3.65 -6.23 15.09
N ALA A 61 -3.12 -5.82 13.92
CA ALA A 61 -2.70 -6.72 12.85
C ALA A 61 -1.51 -7.59 13.27
N LEU A 62 -0.52 -7.04 13.97
CA LEU A 62 0.65 -7.76 14.47
C LEU A 62 0.28 -8.93 15.40
N ARG A 63 -0.85 -8.85 16.10
CA ARG A 63 -1.37 -9.98 16.91
C ARG A 63 -1.93 -11.13 16.06
N GLN A 64 -2.13 -10.91 14.74
CA GLN A 64 -2.69 -11.86 13.80
C GLN A 64 -1.65 -12.41 12.81
N THR A 65 -0.45 -11.85 12.79
CA THR A 65 0.65 -12.30 11.91
C THR A 65 1.15 -13.68 12.30
N LYS A 66 1.58 -14.43 11.29
CA LYS A 66 2.07 -15.80 11.44
C LYS A 66 3.57 -15.91 11.24
N LEU A 67 4.13 -15.09 10.34
CA LEU A 67 5.53 -15.13 9.92
C LEU A 67 6.37 -14.00 10.51
N VAL A 68 5.74 -12.96 11.09
CA VAL A 68 6.45 -11.87 11.78
C VAL A 68 6.01 -11.74 13.22
N GLU A 69 6.83 -11.09 14.02
CA GLU A 69 6.49 -10.65 15.36
C GLU A 69 7.12 -9.29 15.68
N LEU A 70 6.45 -8.49 16.49
CA LEU A 70 6.96 -7.19 16.91
C LEU A 70 8.15 -7.39 17.85
N ARG A 71 9.31 -6.84 17.48
CA ARG A 71 10.56 -6.95 18.26
C ARG A 71 11.12 -5.61 18.69
N GLY A 72 10.61 -4.50 18.15
CA GLY A 72 11.06 -3.17 18.54
C GLY A 72 10.14 -2.06 18.04
N VAL A 73 10.33 -0.89 18.59
CA VAL A 73 9.64 0.35 18.18
C VAL A 73 10.62 1.50 18.12
N ILE A 74 10.39 2.41 17.13
CA ILE A 74 11.16 3.63 16.95
C ILE A 74 10.19 4.80 17.00
N THR A 75 10.39 5.73 17.95
CA THR A 75 9.49 6.87 18.16
C THR A 75 10.23 8.06 18.78
N GLY A 76 9.81 9.28 18.43
CA GLY A 76 10.25 10.50 19.11
C GLY A 76 9.49 10.78 20.43
N HIS A 77 8.60 9.88 20.84
CA HIS A 77 7.74 10.01 22.01
C HIS A 77 8.03 8.86 22.99
N PRO A 78 8.89 9.03 23.99
CA PRO A 78 9.28 7.96 24.91
C PRO A 78 8.09 7.27 25.58
N GLU A 79 7.09 8.04 25.97
CA GLU A 79 5.86 7.54 26.62
C GLU A 79 5.07 6.58 25.74
N LYS A 80 5.08 6.80 24.41
CA LYS A 80 4.46 5.86 23.45
C LYS A 80 5.28 4.58 23.34
N GLY A 81 6.63 4.69 23.35
CA GLY A 81 7.53 3.54 23.33
C GLY A 81 7.29 2.64 24.54
N GLU A 82 7.24 3.21 25.75
CA GLU A 82 6.95 2.49 26.99
C GLU A 82 5.57 1.81 26.96
N LYS A 83 4.54 2.52 26.48
CA LYS A 83 3.21 1.94 26.33
C LYS A 83 3.22 0.74 25.37
N TRP A 84 3.87 0.86 24.22
CA TRP A 84 3.95 -0.25 23.25
C TRP A 84 4.76 -1.42 23.81
N ALA A 85 5.83 -1.15 24.56
CA ALA A 85 6.59 -2.20 25.22
C ALA A 85 5.73 -2.98 26.22
N ALA A 86 4.91 -2.31 27.00
CA ALA A 86 3.98 -2.96 27.92
C ALA A 86 2.88 -3.75 27.18
N ASP A 87 2.24 -3.14 26.15
CA ASP A 87 1.12 -3.75 25.43
C ASP A 87 1.53 -4.98 24.58
N TYR A 88 2.79 -5.05 24.16
CA TYR A 88 3.34 -6.10 23.28
C TYR A 88 4.47 -6.91 23.91
N SER A 89 4.72 -6.74 25.20
CA SER A 89 5.78 -7.47 25.95
C SER A 89 7.17 -7.32 25.30
N LEU A 90 7.50 -6.11 24.84
CA LEU A 90 8.82 -5.85 24.26
C LEU A 90 9.87 -5.64 25.36
N ASP A 91 11.09 -6.09 25.10
CA ASP A 91 12.24 -5.70 25.90
C ASP A 91 12.47 -4.19 25.76
N LYS A 92 12.62 -3.48 26.88
CA LYS A 92 12.83 -2.02 26.90
C LYS A 92 14.08 -1.59 26.13
N LYS A 93 15.11 -2.45 26.01
CA LYS A 93 16.29 -2.19 25.18
C LYS A 93 15.96 -2.03 23.68
N ASN A 94 14.78 -2.51 23.24
CA ASN A 94 14.27 -2.44 21.88
C ASN A 94 13.34 -1.25 21.65
N ILE A 95 13.29 -0.30 22.57
CA ILE A 95 12.69 1.02 22.37
C ILE A 95 13.80 1.95 21.88
N TYR A 96 13.61 2.48 20.66
CA TYR A 96 14.56 3.38 20.03
C TYR A 96 13.91 4.74 19.79
N SER A 97 14.74 5.81 19.83
CA SER A 97 14.37 7.11 19.28
C SER A 97 14.84 7.21 17.83
N TYR A 98 14.43 8.28 17.14
CA TYR A 98 14.93 8.55 15.79
C TYR A 98 16.46 8.76 15.78
N GLU A 99 17.03 9.34 16.85
CA GLU A 99 18.48 9.55 17.01
C GLU A 99 19.22 8.22 17.24
N THR A 100 18.63 7.34 18.06
CA THR A 100 19.26 6.07 18.46
C THR A 100 18.96 4.88 17.54
N MET A 101 18.19 5.09 16.46
CA MET A 101 17.79 4.07 15.49
C MET A 101 18.97 3.25 14.95
N ASP A 102 20.15 3.85 14.82
CA ASP A 102 21.32 3.17 14.24
C ASP A 102 21.80 1.98 15.09
N ARG A 103 21.47 1.94 16.38
CA ARG A 103 21.74 0.78 17.25
C ARG A 103 21.01 -0.49 16.81
N ILE A 104 19.98 -0.37 15.94
CA ILE A 104 19.27 -1.50 15.35
C ILE A 104 20.18 -2.34 14.44
N ALA A 105 21.26 -1.77 13.88
CA ALA A 105 22.23 -2.51 13.07
C ALA A 105 22.72 -3.80 13.77
N ASP A 106 23.02 -3.70 15.05
CA ASP A 106 23.55 -4.78 15.85
C ASP A 106 22.47 -5.71 16.45
N ASN A 107 21.20 -5.33 16.34
CA ASN A 107 20.09 -6.13 16.86
C ASN A 107 19.67 -7.20 15.85
N LYS A 108 20.07 -8.45 16.08
CA LYS A 108 19.77 -9.60 15.21
C LYS A 108 18.32 -10.11 15.36
N ASP A 109 17.58 -9.62 16.36
CA ASP A 109 16.17 -9.98 16.54
C ASP A 109 15.24 -9.14 15.65
N ILE A 110 15.76 -8.07 15.00
CA ILE A 110 15.02 -7.22 14.08
C ILE A 110 15.52 -7.46 12.66
N ASP A 111 14.65 -7.95 11.80
CA ASP A 111 14.91 -8.23 10.39
C ASP A 111 14.31 -7.15 9.47
N ILE A 112 13.18 -6.56 9.88
CA ILE A 112 12.37 -5.64 9.08
C ILE A 112 12.14 -4.35 9.87
N ILE A 113 12.26 -3.21 9.20
CA ILE A 113 11.76 -1.92 9.72
C ILE A 113 10.55 -1.50 8.88
N TYR A 114 9.41 -1.27 9.56
CA TYR A 114 8.20 -0.75 8.94
C TYR A 114 8.09 0.75 9.20
N VAL A 115 8.27 1.55 8.15
CA VAL A 115 8.23 3.01 8.20
C VAL A 115 6.79 3.49 8.07
N VAL A 116 6.30 4.17 9.12
CA VAL A 116 4.89 4.62 9.27
C VAL A 116 4.84 6.09 9.67
N THR A 117 5.81 6.86 9.22
CA THR A 117 5.89 8.31 9.40
C THR A 117 5.01 9.05 8.38
N PRO A 118 4.89 10.38 8.43
CA PRO A 118 4.37 11.14 7.29
C PRO A 118 5.18 10.91 6.00
N PRO A 119 4.55 10.96 4.81
CA PRO A 119 5.17 10.63 3.52
C PRO A 119 6.49 11.35 3.23
N GLY A 120 6.61 12.62 3.64
CA GLY A 120 7.84 13.43 3.46
C GLY A 120 9.05 12.90 4.21
N LEU A 121 8.85 12.00 5.17
CA LEU A 121 9.92 11.39 5.98
C LEU A 121 10.19 9.93 5.61
N HIS A 122 9.37 9.31 4.73
CA HIS A 122 9.52 7.91 4.37
C HIS A 122 10.92 7.59 3.85
N ALA A 123 11.44 8.40 2.94
CA ALA A 123 12.72 8.15 2.30
C ALA A 123 13.89 8.20 3.28
N GLU A 124 13.91 9.19 4.16
CA GLU A 124 14.96 9.31 5.19
C GLU A 124 15.10 8.02 5.97
N TYR A 125 13.98 7.52 6.52
CA TYR A 125 14.02 6.36 7.38
C TYR A 125 14.11 5.03 6.61
N ALA A 126 13.52 4.92 5.41
CA ALA A 126 13.65 3.73 4.58
C ALA A 126 15.10 3.52 4.10
N ILE A 127 15.76 4.59 3.64
CA ILE A 127 17.17 4.56 3.21
C ILE A 127 18.07 4.23 4.40
N ARG A 128 17.82 4.86 5.56
CA ARG A 128 18.58 4.59 6.78
C ARG A 128 18.39 3.13 7.23
N ALA A 129 17.15 2.60 7.25
CA ALA A 129 16.87 1.21 7.57
C ALA A 129 17.61 0.22 6.66
N ALA A 130 17.61 0.47 5.34
CA ALA A 130 18.35 -0.35 4.38
C ALA A 130 19.86 -0.34 4.66
N LYS A 131 20.46 0.83 4.95
CA LYS A 131 21.87 0.98 5.31
C LYS A 131 22.24 0.23 6.61
N LEU A 132 21.28 0.11 7.54
CA LEU A 132 21.43 -0.70 8.76
C LEU A 132 21.29 -2.22 8.50
N GLY A 133 21.16 -2.62 7.22
CA GLY A 133 21.04 -4.02 6.82
C GLY A 133 19.66 -4.63 7.08
N LYS A 134 18.61 -3.82 7.24
CA LYS A 134 17.25 -4.29 7.48
C LYS A 134 16.40 -4.24 6.21
N HIS A 135 15.48 -5.19 6.05
CA HIS A 135 14.45 -5.12 5.02
C HIS A 135 13.45 -4.02 5.38
N VAL A 136 12.77 -3.46 4.38
CA VAL A 136 11.94 -2.27 4.58
C VAL A 136 10.53 -2.49 4.09
N ILE A 137 9.54 -2.21 4.94
CA ILE A 137 8.20 -1.87 4.52
C ILE A 137 8.05 -0.35 4.69
N SER A 138 7.63 0.37 3.65
CA SER A 138 7.31 1.79 3.74
C SER A 138 5.85 2.01 3.42
N GLU A 139 5.15 2.80 4.25
CA GLU A 139 3.75 3.13 3.96
C GLU A 139 3.59 3.88 2.62
N LYS A 140 2.36 3.79 2.09
CA LYS A 140 1.93 4.60 0.96
C LYS A 140 1.55 6.03 1.43
N PRO A 141 1.67 7.04 0.57
CA PRO A 141 2.42 7.07 -0.69
C PRO A 141 3.91 6.85 -0.44
N MET A 142 4.60 6.18 -1.37
CA MET A 142 6.00 5.81 -1.18
C MET A 142 6.89 6.99 -0.79
N SER A 143 6.69 8.13 -1.45
CA SER A 143 7.36 9.40 -1.16
C SER A 143 6.60 10.57 -1.78
N THR A 144 7.18 11.77 -1.72
CA THR A 144 6.59 13.00 -2.26
C THR A 144 7.10 13.37 -3.67
N SER A 145 8.04 12.61 -4.23
CA SER A 145 8.54 12.79 -5.60
C SER A 145 9.15 11.51 -6.18
N VAL A 146 9.19 11.42 -7.50
CA VAL A 146 9.75 10.27 -8.24
C VAL A 146 11.23 10.09 -7.95
N ALA A 147 12.01 11.17 -8.00
CA ALA A 147 13.45 11.11 -7.75
C ALA A 147 13.80 10.57 -6.34
N VAL A 148 12.96 10.87 -5.36
CA VAL A 148 13.12 10.35 -3.99
C VAL A 148 12.72 8.88 -3.90
N CYS A 149 11.71 8.44 -4.67
CA CYS A 149 11.39 7.01 -4.81
C CYS A 149 12.58 6.22 -5.39
N ASP A 150 13.23 6.76 -6.42
CA ASP A 150 14.42 6.15 -7.02
C ASP A 150 15.55 5.99 -5.98
N GLN A 151 15.78 6.98 -5.13
CA GLN A 151 16.78 6.90 -4.05
C GLN A 151 16.44 5.78 -3.04
N MET A 152 15.18 5.60 -2.70
CA MET A 152 14.75 4.51 -1.79
C MET A 152 15.00 3.12 -2.41
N ILE A 153 14.65 2.95 -3.70
CA ILE A 153 14.84 1.69 -4.44
C ILE A 153 16.34 1.36 -4.51
N GLU A 154 17.15 2.31 -4.96
CA GLU A 154 18.61 2.12 -5.10
C GLU A 154 19.30 1.85 -3.75
N ALA A 155 18.87 2.50 -2.67
CA ALA A 155 19.44 2.25 -1.34
C ALA A 155 19.16 0.82 -0.87
N CYS A 156 17.92 0.34 -1.02
CA CYS A 156 17.57 -1.03 -0.67
C CYS A 156 18.32 -2.06 -1.54
N LYS A 157 18.39 -1.81 -2.86
CA LYS A 157 19.13 -2.65 -3.80
C LYS A 157 20.64 -2.71 -3.49
N ALA A 158 21.26 -1.56 -3.22
CA ALA A 158 22.67 -1.49 -2.84
C ALA A 158 22.96 -2.25 -1.54
N ALA A 159 22.03 -2.19 -0.59
CA ALA A 159 22.11 -2.94 0.67
C ALA A 159 21.74 -4.41 0.54
N LYS A 160 21.29 -4.88 -0.63
CA LYS A 160 20.73 -6.22 -0.85
C LYS A 160 19.57 -6.52 0.12
N ARG A 161 18.68 -5.56 0.29
CA ARG A 161 17.49 -5.66 1.14
C ARG A 161 16.24 -5.44 0.31
N GLU A 162 15.19 -6.17 0.64
CA GLU A 162 13.88 -6.04 -0.01
C GLU A 162 13.18 -4.77 0.46
N LEU A 163 12.47 -4.12 -0.47
CA LEU A 163 11.59 -2.98 -0.24
C LEU A 163 10.17 -3.36 -0.66
N SER A 164 9.23 -3.21 0.26
CA SER A 164 7.80 -3.38 0.02
C SER A 164 7.05 -2.09 0.37
N ILE A 165 6.03 -1.74 -0.42
CA ILE A 165 5.21 -0.56 -0.16
C ILE A 165 3.87 -0.97 0.46
N GLY A 166 3.36 -0.16 1.40
CA GLY A 166 2.16 -0.40 2.20
C GLY A 166 0.84 -0.39 1.42
N TYR A 167 0.78 -1.06 0.28
CA TYR A 167 -0.44 -1.23 -0.52
C TYR A 167 -1.31 -2.38 0.00
N ARG A 168 -1.88 -2.18 1.17
CA ARG A 168 -2.68 -3.18 1.89
C ARG A 168 -3.82 -3.81 1.09
N LEU A 169 -4.40 -3.08 0.11
CA LEU A 169 -5.49 -3.60 -0.72
C LEU A 169 -5.04 -4.73 -1.67
N HIS A 170 -3.74 -4.87 -1.95
CA HIS A 170 -3.19 -6.06 -2.60
C HIS A 170 -3.39 -7.37 -1.81
N PHE A 171 -3.80 -7.25 -0.54
CA PHE A 171 -4.02 -8.38 0.36
C PHE A 171 -5.49 -8.52 0.78
N ASP A 172 -6.36 -7.68 0.20
CA ASP A 172 -7.80 -7.73 0.35
C ASP A 172 -8.44 -8.69 -0.67
N PRO A 173 -9.34 -9.60 -0.27
CA PRO A 173 -9.87 -10.60 -1.18
C PRO A 173 -10.71 -10.02 -2.34
N TYR A 174 -11.39 -8.90 -2.14
CA TYR A 174 -12.18 -8.27 -3.20
C TYR A 174 -11.28 -7.59 -4.25
N HIS A 175 -10.18 -6.98 -3.82
CA HIS A 175 -9.19 -6.39 -4.73
C HIS A 175 -8.33 -7.46 -5.43
N LEU A 176 -8.07 -8.58 -4.79
CA LEU A 176 -7.47 -9.75 -5.43
C LEU A 176 -8.40 -10.31 -6.52
N GLU A 177 -9.70 -10.32 -6.29
CA GLU A 177 -10.68 -10.71 -7.31
C GLU A 177 -10.73 -9.71 -8.46
N LEU A 178 -10.65 -8.39 -8.20
CA LEU A 178 -10.50 -7.39 -9.24
C LEU A 178 -9.28 -7.69 -10.13
N ALA A 179 -8.12 -7.94 -9.52
CA ALA A 179 -6.90 -8.27 -10.27
C ALA A 179 -7.04 -9.58 -11.07
N ARG A 180 -7.74 -10.58 -10.51
CA ARG A 180 -8.03 -11.84 -11.20
C ARG A 180 -8.93 -11.61 -12.42
N LEU A 181 -10.03 -10.86 -12.24
CA LEU A 181 -10.97 -10.55 -13.32
C LEU A 181 -10.34 -9.70 -14.42
N ALA A 182 -9.46 -8.76 -14.06
CA ALA A 182 -8.67 -7.99 -15.02
C ALA A 182 -7.80 -8.91 -15.89
N LYS A 183 -7.09 -9.83 -15.25
CA LYS A 183 -6.18 -10.77 -15.93
C LYS A 183 -6.92 -11.81 -16.77
N THR A 184 -8.00 -12.40 -16.27
CA THR A 184 -8.76 -13.45 -16.97
C THR A 184 -9.74 -12.90 -18.01
N GLN A 185 -10.08 -11.61 -17.90
CA GLN A 185 -11.07 -10.92 -18.73
C GLN A 185 -12.45 -11.61 -18.77
N GLU A 186 -12.82 -12.26 -17.67
CA GLU A 186 -14.13 -12.93 -17.55
C GLU A 186 -15.31 -11.97 -17.67
N LEU A 187 -15.13 -10.69 -17.25
CA LEU A 187 -16.07 -9.60 -17.45
C LEU A 187 -15.71 -8.73 -18.67
N GLY A 188 -14.80 -9.20 -19.53
CA GLY A 188 -14.16 -8.39 -20.56
C GLY A 188 -13.14 -7.42 -19.94
N ARG A 189 -12.54 -6.56 -20.78
CA ARG A 189 -11.69 -5.46 -20.29
C ARG A 189 -12.55 -4.40 -19.61
N PHE A 190 -12.10 -3.86 -18.49
CA PHE A 190 -12.78 -2.76 -17.82
C PHE A 190 -12.56 -1.45 -18.57
N MET A 191 -13.54 -1.08 -19.39
CA MET A 191 -13.44 0.04 -20.33
C MET A 191 -13.75 1.40 -19.72
N LYS A 192 -14.67 1.44 -18.73
CA LYS A 192 -15.02 2.65 -18.00
C LYS A 192 -14.94 2.38 -16.51
N MET A 193 -14.32 3.28 -15.79
CA MET A 193 -14.16 3.18 -14.37
C MET A 193 -14.50 4.51 -13.71
N ASN A 194 -15.10 4.48 -12.53
CA ASN A 194 -15.40 5.63 -11.71
C ASN A 194 -14.98 5.38 -10.28
N GLY A 195 -14.28 6.32 -9.66
CA GLY A 195 -13.82 6.20 -8.31
C GLY A 195 -13.95 7.48 -7.51
N ARG A 196 -14.38 7.34 -6.27
CA ARG A 196 -14.46 8.43 -5.32
C ARG A 196 -13.92 7.97 -3.98
N PHE A 197 -12.96 8.74 -3.46
CA PHE A 197 -12.51 8.56 -2.09
C PHE A 197 -12.33 9.91 -1.42
N ALA A 198 -13.18 10.20 -0.46
CA ALA A 198 -13.26 11.49 0.20
C ALA A 198 -13.73 11.32 1.65
N TYR A 199 -13.26 12.20 2.54
CA TYR A 199 -13.78 12.38 3.89
C TYR A 199 -13.61 13.83 4.34
N VAL A 200 -14.40 14.25 5.35
CA VAL A 200 -14.31 15.62 5.87
C VAL A 200 -13.18 15.70 6.91
N MET A 201 -12.17 16.52 6.62
CA MET A 201 -11.10 16.87 7.55
C MET A 201 -11.47 18.15 8.31
N GLY A 202 -11.31 18.10 9.63
CA GLY A 202 -11.71 19.21 10.53
C GLY A 202 -10.56 20.05 11.08
N GLN A 203 -9.31 19.59 10.95
CA GLN A 203 -8.15 20.25 11.59
C GLN A 203 -6.87 20.08 10.79
N LYS A 204 -5.90 20.96 11.01
CA LYS A 204 -4.56 20.82 10.42
C LYS A 204 -3.84 19.60 10.95
N GLU A 205 -3.21 18.85 10.06
CA GLU A 205 -2.34 17.72 10.37
C GLU A 205 -1.30 17.55 9.25
N HIS A 206 -0.43 16.55 9.33
CA HIS A 206 0.63 16.34 8.32
C HIS A 206 0.09 16.24 6.87
N ARG A 207 -1.18 15.87 6.66
CA ARG A 207 -1.84 15.80 5.34
C ARG A 207 -2.21 17.15 4.76
N THR A 208 -2.23 18.20 5.58
CA THR A 208 -2.43 19.60 5.13
C THR A 208 -1.13 20.39 5.01
N ASP A 209 0.00 19.76 5.36
CA ASP A 209 1.36 20.29 5.20
C ASP A 209 1.98 19.69 3.93
N LYS A 210 2.34 20.53 2.98
CA LYS A 210 2.88 20.08 1.69
C LYS A 210 4.24 19.37 1.82
N LYS A 211 5.08 19.76 2.77
CA LYS A 211 6.38 19.15 2.98
C LYS A 211 6.25 17.75 3.59
N LEU A 212 5.33 17.58 4.54
CA LEU A 212 5.11 16.31 5.22
C LEU A 212 4.18 15.37 4.44
N GLY A 213 3.09 15.87 3.87
CA GLY A 213 2.10 15.09 3.13
C GLY A 213 2.45 14.87 1.66
N GLY A 214 3.21 15.80 1.06
CA GLY A 214 3.50 15.82 -0.38
C GLY A 214 2.39 16.46 -1.21
N GLY A 215 1.20 16.60 -0.66
CA GLY A 215 -0.03 17.12 -1.24
C GLY A 215 -1.22 16.79 -0.34
N GLY A 216 -2.42 17.11 -0.81
CA GLY A 216 -3.66 16.90 -0.09
C GLY A 216 -4.30 15.53 -0.36
N PRO A 217 -5.65 15.50 -0.63
CA PRO A 217 -6.38 14.26 -0.82
C PRO A 217 -5.92 13.43 -2.01
N LEU A 218 -5.29 13.99 -3.03
CA LEU A 218 -4.72 13.20 -4.12
C LEU A 218 -3.64 12.24 -3.62
N MET A 219 -2.71 12.73 -2.80
CA MET A 219 -1.63 11.93 -2.22
C MET A 219 -2.13 10.91 -1.23
N ASP A 220 -3.09 11.27 -0.36
CA ASP A 220 -3.55 10.37 0.71
C ASP A 220 -4.62 9.37 0.22
N LEU A 221 -5.60 9.83 -0.55
CA LEU A 221 -6.78 9.08 -0.96
C LEU A 221 -6.77 8.73 -2.45
N GLY A 222 -6.43 9.69 -3.31
CA GLY A 222 -6.42 9.51 -4.77
C GLY A 222 -5.48 8.40 -5.21
N ILE A 223 -4.39 8.18 -4.49
CA ILE A 223 -3.45 7.09 -4.74
C ILE A 223 -4.13 5.71 -4.73
N TYR A 224 -5.14 5.49 -3.89
CA TYR A 224 -5.91 4.23 -3.89
C TYR A 224 -6.70 4.04 -5.18
N ILE A 225 -7.30 5.12 -5.70
CA ILE A 225 -8.05 5.09 -6.95
C ILE A 225 -7.11 4.85 -8.13
N VAL A 226 -5.99 5.58 -8.18
CA VAL A 226 -4.93 5.39 -9.20
C VAL A 226 -4.44 3.95 -9.20
N HIS A 227 -4.11 3.44 -8.02
CA HIS A 227 -3.61 2.08 -7.86
C HIS A 227 -4.65 1.04 -8.29
N GLY A 228 -5.91 1.18 -7.86
CA GLY A 228 -7.02 0.30 -8.24
C GLY A 228 -7.28 0.28 -9.75
N ALA A 229 -7.23 1.44 -10.41
CA ALA A 229 -7.39 1.53 -11.86
C ALA A 229 -6.22 0.86 -12.61
N CYS A 230 -4.99 1.02 -12.12
CA CYS A 230 -3.84 0.29 -12.68
C CYS A 230 -3.93 -1.22 -12.46
N MET A 231 -4.53 -1.68 -11.36
CA MET A 231 -4.82 -3.11 -11.16
C MET A 231 -5.87 -3.60 -12.16
N ALA A 232 -6.93 -2.82 -12.40
CA ALA A 232 -8.03 -3.17 -13.28
C ALA A 232 -7.64 -3.22 -14.76
N THR A 233 -6.66 -2.42 -15.18
CA THR A 233 -6.19 -2.34 -16.57
C THR A 233 -4.89 -3.09 -16.82
N GLU A 234 -4.21 -3.54 -15.77
CA GLU A 234 -2.85 -4.12 -15.79
C GLU A 234 -1.79 -3.19 -16.42
N ASN A 235 -2.12 -1.91 -16.57
CA ASN A 235 -1.26 -0.92 -17.20
C ASN A 235 -1.30 0.41 -16.44
N PRO A 236 -0.24 1.23 -16.51
CA PRO A 236 -0.31 2.63 -16.17
C PRO A 236 -1.08 3.41 -17.24
N PRO A 237 -1.67 4.57 -16.89
CA PRO A 237 -2.30 5.44 -17.87
C PRO A 237 -1.25 6.06 -18.82
N LEU A 238 -1.66 6.33 -20.06
CA LEU A 238 -0.85 7.08 -21.04
C LEU A 238 -0.95 8.59 -20.80
N TYR A 239 -2.14 9.05 -20.42
CA TYR A 239 -2.44 10.47 -20.24
C TYR A 239 -3.35 10.69 -19.05
N VAL A 240 -3.25 11.89 -18.50
CA VAL A 240 -4.14 12.37 -17.44
C VAL A 240 -4.62 13.78 -17.73
N THR A 241 -5.84 14.09 -17.29
CA THR A 241 -6.37 15.46 -17.19
C THR A 241 -6.91 15.66 -15.79
N ALA A 242 -6.72 16.85 -15.22
CA ALA A 242 -7.15 17.12 -13.86
C ALA A 242 -7.55 18.57 -13.64
N LYS A 243 -8.39 18.79 -12.63
CA LYS A 243 -8.80 20.11 -12.17
C LYS A 243 -8.97 20.10 -10.65
N GLU A 244 -8.31 21.04 -9.97
CA GLU A 244 -8.56 21.29 -8.57
C GLU A 244 -9.97 21.82 -8.34
N ALA A 245 -10.62 21.38 -7.26
CA ALA A 245 -11.86 21.95 -6.79
C ALA A 245 -11.60 23.31 -6.12
N GLU A 246 -12.59 24.20 -6.18
CA GLU A 246 -12.55 25.45 -5.43
C GLU A 246 -12.47 25.16 -3.93
N LYS A 247 -11.52 25.82 -3.23
CA LYS A 247 -11.32 25.64 -1.80
C LYS A 247 -12.43 26.34 -1.00
N LYS A 248 -13.16 25.57 -0.21
CA LYS A 248 -14.17 26.07 0.73
C LYS A 248 -13.56 26.39 2.11
N LYS A 249 -12.41 25.79 2.44
CA LYS A 249 -11.66 26.01 3.69
C LYS A 249 -10.20 26.37 3.38
N PRO A 250 -9.95 27.55 2.74
CA PRO A 250 -8.62 27.93 2.28
C PRO A 250 -7.59 28.03 3.41
N ASP A 251 -7.98 28.41 4.63
CA ASP A 251 -7.08 28.46 5.78
C ASP A 251 -6.57 27.09 6.21
N LEU A 252 -7.42 26.06 6.09
CA LEU A 252 -7.07 24.68 6.41
C LEU A 252 -6.19 24.06 5.30
N PHE A 253 -6.50 24.35 4.05
CA PHE A 253 -5.84 23.81 2.87
C PHE A 253 -4.96 24.86 2.14
N SER A 254 -4.25 25.70 2.92
CA SER A 254 -3.42 26.78 2.37
C SER A 254 -2.27 26.29 1.47
N GLU A 255 -1.72 25.12 1.77
CA GLU A 255 -0.54 24.56 1.09
C GLU A 255 -0.86 23.44 0.11
N VAL A 256 -2.04 22.83 0.23
CA VAL A 256 -2.44 21.65 -0.55
C VAL A 256 -3.83 21.85 -1.15
N GLU A 257 -4.21 21.04 -2.12
CA GLU A 257 -5.58 21.00 -2.64
C GLU A 257 -6.56 20.50 -1.58
N GLU A 258 -7.80 21.02 -1.60
CA GLU A 258 -8.92 20.55 -0.78
C GLU A 258 -9.65 19.40 -1.44
N GLY A 259 -9.69 19.41 -2.78
CA GLY A 259 -10.26 18.37 -3.61
C GLY A 259 -9.75 18.48 -5.04
N ILE A 260 -9.78 17.37 -5.77
CA ILE A 260 -9.33 17.30 -7.16
C ILE A 260 -10.12 16.23 -7.91
N SER A 261 -10.55 16.59 -9.12
CA SER A 261 -11.08 15.64 -10.11
C SER A 261 -10.02 15.35 -11.16
N PHE A 262 -9.96 14.12 -11.62
CA PHE A 262 -9.03 13.73 -12.66
C PHE A 262 -9.58 12.59 -13.52
N THR A 263 -9.15 12.56 -14.78
CA THR A 263 -9.39 11.47 -15.72
C THR A 263 -8.06 10.83 -16.10
N MET A 264 -8.00 9.51 -16.14
CA MET A 264 -6.88 8.74 -16.65
C MET A 264 -7.28 7.99 -17.92
N GLU A 265 -6.44 8.05 -18.95
CA GLU A 265 -6.61 7.35 -20.21
C GLU A 265 -5.54 6.27 -20.37
N PHE A 266 -5.96 5.04 -20.59
CA PHE A 266 -5.10 3.87 -20.64
C PHE A 266 -4.82 3.39 -22.09
N PRO A 267 -3.79 2.53 -22.30
CA PRO A 267 -3.31 2.19 -23.64
C PRO A 267 -4.32 1.56 -24.59
N LYS A 268 -5.32 0.85 -24.09
CA LYS A 268 -6.30 0.14 -24.91
C LYS A 268 -7.64 0.87 -24.98
N GLY A 269 -7.67 2.16 -24.63
CA GLY A 269 -8.84 3.03 -24.66
C GLY A 269 -9.69 3.01 -23.39
N GLU A 270 -9.25 2.31 -22.34
CA GLU A 270 -9.89 2.31 -21.03
C GLU A 270 -9.80 3.72 -20.41
N LYS A 271 -10.82 4.14 -19.66
CA LYS A 271 -10.88 5.43 -18.99
C LYS A 271 -11.28 5.28 -17.53
N MET A 272 -10.68 6.11 -16.69
CA MET A 272 -11.00 6.23 -15.27
C MET A 272 -11.32 7.69 -14.96
N ASP A 273 -12.53 7.97 -14.47
CA ASP A 273 -12.91 9.26 -13.92
C ASP A 273 -12.90 9.18 -12.37
N ALA A 274 -12.24 10.12 -11.73
CA ALA A 274 -11.96 10.07 -10.31
C ALA A 274 -12.16 11.41 -9.62
N TYR A 275 -12.56 11.33 -8.36
CA TYR A 275 -12.63 12.47 -7.46
C TYR A 275 -12.13 12.11 -6.07
N THR A 276 -11.35 13.01 -5.49
CA THR A 276 -10.88 12.88 -4.11
C THR A 276 -10.95 14.22 -3.39
N SER A 277 -11.27 14.21 -2.09
CA SER A 277 -11.46 15.44 -1.31
C SER A 277 -11.30 15.22 0.19
N PHE A 278 -10.79 16.24 0.89
CA PHE A 278 -10.84 16.37 2.34
C PHE A 278 -12.02 17.20 2.87
N ASN A 279 -12.99 17.52 2.00
CA ASN A 279 -14.18 18.28 2.39
C ASN A 279 -15.46 17.75 1.74
N ASP A 280 -15.52 16.43 1.53
CA ASP A 280 -16.67 15.71 1.00
C ASP A 280 -16.68 14.30 1.56
N ASN A 281 -17.68 13.48 1.18
CA ASN A 281 -17.76 12.08 1.57
C ASN A 281 -17.91 11.20 0.34
N GLY A 282 -17.32 10.03 0.40
CA GLY A 282 -17.42 9.01 -0.63
C GLY A 282 -16.31 7.98 -0.52
N ASN A 283 -16.63 6.73 -0.82
CA ASN A 283 -15.65 5.64 -0.83
C ASN A 283 -16.21 4.51 -1.69
N ASN A 284 -16.24 4.76 -2.99
CA ASN A 284 -16.80 3.83 -3.98
C ASN A 284 -15.87 3.67 -5.17
N PHE A 285 -16.01 2.54 -5.85
CA PHE A 285 -15.25 2.20 -7.04
C PHE A 285 -16.11 1.33 -7.95
N HIS A 286 -16.41 1.80 -9.17
CA HIS A 286 -17.23 1.11 -10.14
C HIS A 286 -16.44 0.87 -11.42
N LEU A 287 -16.59 -0.32 -12.01
CA LEU A 287 -15.87 -0.74 -13.21
C LEU A 287 -16.84 -1.40 -14.19
N GLU A 288 -16.96 -0.84 -15.38
CA GLU A 288 -17.73 -1.39 -16.50
C GLU A 288 -16.80 -2.12 -17.47
N GLY A 289 -16.98 -3.42 -17.60
CA GLY A 289 -16.29 -4.25 -18.57
C GLY A 289 -17.12 -4.50 -19.83
N GLU A 290 -16.49 -5.02 -20.87
CA GLU A 290 -17.14 -5.35 -22.15
C GLU A 290 -18.24 -6.43 -22.03
N LYS A 291 -18.19 -7.25 -20.95
CA LYS A 291 -19.10 -8.41 -20.73
C LYS A 291 -19.78 -8.41 -19.37
N GLY A 292 -19.61 -7.35 -18.59
CA GLY A 292 -20.17 -7.25 -17.25
C GLY A 292 -19.53 -6.11 -16.47
N TRP A 293 -19.85 -6.00 -15.20
CA TRP A 293 -19.39 -4.92 -14.34
C TRP A 293 -18.97 -5.46 -12.97
N MET A 294 -18.16 -4.67 -12.25
CA MET A 294 -17.78 -4.87 -10.86
C MET A 294 -17.99 -3.57 -10.10
N ASP A 295 -18.60 -3.63 -8.93
CA ASP A 295 -18.99 -2.45 -8.15
C ASP A 295 -18.68 -2.61 -6.67
N PHE A 296 -17.99 -1.61 -6.13
CA PHE A 296 -17.76 -1.41 -4.70
C PHE A 296 -18.62 -0.21 -4.27
N PRO A 297 -19.86 -0.42 -3.83
CA PRO A 297 -20.83 0.66 -3.64
C PRO A 297 -20.52 1.57 -2.44
N GLY A 298 -19.68 1.12 -1.53
CA GLY A 298 -19.19 1.86 -0.39
C GLY A 298 -18.04 1.13 0.27
N GLN A 299 -17.23 1.83 1.04
CA GLN A 299 -16.07 1.26 1.73
C GLN A 299 -15.01 0.62 0.80
N ALA A 300 -14.98 0.98 -0.50
CA ALA A 300 -14.10 0.39 -1.51
C ALA A 300 -12.63 0.32 -1.06
N PHE A 301 -12.16 1.38 -0.41
CA PHE A 301 -10.76 1.54 0.01
C PHE A 301 -10.59 1.51 1.54
N SER A 302 -11.54 0.92 2.26
CA SER A 302 -11.52 0.88 3.74
C SER A 302 -10.66 -0.26 4.29
N TYR A 303 -10.40 -0.21 5.58
CA TYR A 303 -9.69 -1.28 6.31
C TYR A 303 -10.62 -2.47 6.60
N ARG A 304 -11.91 -2.24 6.62
CA ARG A 304 -12.97 -3.21 6.97
C ARG A 304 -14.26 -2.87 6.25
N GLY A 305 -15.19 -3.84 6.19
CA GLY A 305 -16.53 -3.61 5.66
C GLY A 305 -16.58 -3.39 4.15
N ILE A 306 -15.56 -3.79 3.42
CA ILE A 306 -15.59 -3.79 1.96
C ILE A 306 -16.67 -4.76 1.51
N THR A 307 -17.53 -4.30 0.61
CA THR A 307 -18.52 -5.10 -0.12
C THR A 307 -18.32 -4.92 -1.60
N CYS A 308 -18.59 -5.94 -2.37
CA CYS A 308 -18.44 -5.89 -3.81
C CYS A 308 -19.50 -6.75 -4.49
N ASN A 309 -20.08 -6.19 -5.54
CA ASN A 309 -21.02 -6.87 -6.42
C ASN A 309 -20.43 -6.97 -7.83
N THR A 310 -20.88 -7.97 -8.57
CA THR A 310 -20.57 -8.10 -9.99
C THR A 310 -21.88 -8.35 -10.77
N SER A 311 -21.83 -8.21 -12.09
CA SER A 311 -22.94 -8.61 -12.96
C SER A 311 -23.33 -10.09 -12.84
N ARG A 312 -22.51 -10.90 -12.12
CA ARG A 312 -22.76 -12.32 -11.84
C ARG A 312 -23.24 -12.58 -10.41
N GLY A 313 -23.43 -11.53 -9.61
CA GLY A 313 -23.87 -11.61 -8.22
C GLY A 313 -22.89 -10.97 -7.23
N ALA A 314 -23.30 -10.97 -5.97
CA ALA A 314 -22.49 -10.43 -4.87
C ALA A 314 -21.30 -11.34 -4.55
N LEU A 315 -20.15 -10.74 -4.28
CA LEU A 315 -19.01 -11.46 -3.75
C LEU A 315 -19.09 -11.51 -2.23
N ASN A 316 -18.80 -12.67 -1.67
CA ASN A 316 -18.85 -12.90 -0.22
C ASN A 316 -17.54 -13.55 0.24
N TYR A 317 -16.60 -12.72 0.69
CA TYR A 317 -15.35 -13.18 1.27
C TYR A 317 -15.34 -12.99 2.79
N PRO A 318 -14.70 -13.89 3.54
CA PRO A 318 -14.54 -13.70 4.97
C PRO A 318 -13.67 -12.47 5.25
N PRO A 319 -13.93 -11.74 6.35
CA PRO A 319 -13.11 -10.59 6.72
C PRO A 319 -11.68 -11.01 7.01
N VAL A 320 -10.73 -10.18 6.60
CA VAL A 320 -9.29 -10.42 6.77
C VAL A 320 -8.61 -9.18 7.34
N SER A 321 -7.50 -9.38 8.03
CA SER A 321 -6.57 -8.28 8.33
C SER A 321 -5.64 -8.09 7.13
N GLN A 322 -5.92 -7.06 6.32
CA GLN A 322 -5.11 -6.72 5.15
C GLN A 322 -3.65 -6.48 5.55
N GLN A 323 -3.44 -5.78 6.68
CA GLN A 323 -2.12 -5.44 7.19
C GLN A 323 -1.35 -6.67 7.70
N ALA A 324 -2.02 -7.59 8.37
CA ALA A 324 -1.38 -8.84 8.82
C ALA A 324 -0.93 -9.67 7.61
N ARG A 325 -1.79 -9.80 6.59
CA ARG A 325 -1.45 -10.50 5.35
C ARG A 325 -0.29 -9.83 4.61
N GLN A 326 -0.25 -8.49 4.55
CA GLN A 326 0.84 -7.73 3.96
C GLN A 326 2.17 -8.01 4.64
N MET A 327 2.20 -8.00 5.97
CA MET A 327 3.41 -8.27 6.74
C MET A 327 3.87 -9.72 6.58
N ASP A 328 2.94 -10.68 6.60
CA ASP A 328 3.25 -12.09 6.40
C ASP A 328 3.72 -12.38 4.96
N ASP A 329 3.11 -11.76 3.93
CA ASP A 329 3.55 -11.89 2.54
C ASP A 329 4.99 -11.38 2.36
N PHE A 330 5.31 -10.24 2.97
CA PHE A 330 6.67 -9.71 2.88
C PHE A 330 7.69 -10.61 3.61
N ALA A 331 7.32 -11.17 4.75
CA ALA A 331 8.16 -12.15 5.42
C ALA A 331 8.37 -13.43 4.57
N ASP A 332 7.31 -13.92 3.92
CA ASP A 332 7.40 -15.03 2.97
C ASP A 332 8.37 -14.70 1.82
N CYS A 333 8.28 -13.49 1.27
CA CYS A 333 9.21 -13.04 0.23
C CYS A 333 10.67 -13.09 0.69
N ILE A 334 10.96 -12.61 1.90
CA ILE A 334 12.31 -12.62 2.47
C ILE A 334 12.80 -14.06 2.70
N LEU A 335 11.96 -14.90 3.29
CA LEU A 335 12.32 -16.28 3.69
C LEU A 335 12.50 -17.21 2.50
N THR A 336 11.74 -16.99 1.42
CA THR A 336 11.74 -17.87 0.23
C THR A 336 12.53 -17.31 -0.97
N GLY A 337 12.97 -16.06 -0.90
CA GLY A 337 13.58 -15.36 -2.05
C GLY A 337 12.58 -14.98 -3.14
N ARG A 338 11.27 -15.08 -2.88
CA ARG A 338 10.21 -14.63 -3.80
C ARG A 338 10.17 -13.10 -3.82
N LYS A 339 9.94 -12.52 -4.98
CA LYS A 339 9.72 -11.06 -5.07
C LYS A 339 8.37 -10.67 -4.48
N THR A 340 8.34 -9.52 -3.81
CA THR A 340 7.08 -8.94 -3.30
C THR A 340 6.16 -8.52 -4.43
N GLY A 341 4.85 -8.66 -4.22
CA GLY A 341 3.83 -8.18 -5.16
C GLY A 341 3.65 -6.66 -5.15
N VAL A 342 4.22 -5.98 -4.17
CA VAL A 342 4.12 -4.52 -3.99
C VAL A 342 5.52 -3.88 -3.84
N PRO A 343 6.40 -4.03 -4.85
CA PRO A 343 7.77 -3.52 -4.80
C PRO A 343 7.83 -1.99 -4.86
N GLY A 344 9.02 -1.43 -4.63
CA GLY A 344 9.26 0.01 -4.72
C GLY A 344 8.92 0.60 -6.08
N GLU A 345 9.14 -0.13 -7.17
CA GLU A 345 8.82 0.28 -8.54
C GLU A 345 7.32 0.54 -8.73
N LEU A 346 6.46 -0.22 -8.05
CA LEU A 346 5.02 0.00 -8.05
C LEU A 346 4.68 1.33 -7.36
N GLY A 347 5.30 1.61 -6.21
CA GLY A 347 5.15 2.88 -5.50
C GLY A 347 5.64 4.07 -6.32
N ARG A 348 6.80 3.92 -6.97
CA ARG A 348 7.37 4.92 -7.88
C ARG A 348 6.42 5.24 -9.04
N ARG A 349 5.87 4.22 -9.69
CA ARG A 349 4.87 4.37 -10.77
C ARG A 349 3.69 5.22 -10.32
N ASP A 350 3.12 4.92 -9.16
CA ASP A 350 1.94 5.61 -8.66
C ASP A 350 2.28 7.07 -8.32
N ILE A 351 3.41 7.35 -7.69
CA ILE A 351 3.89 8.72 -7.47
C ILE A 351 4.05 9.47 -8.80
N GLN A 352 4.57 8.84 -9.84
CA GLN A 352 4.71 9.46 -11.15
C GLN A 352 3.37 9.84 -11.77
N ILE A 353 2.35 8.99 -11.63
CA ILE A 353 0.99 9.28 -12.07
C ILE A 353 0.41 10.46 -11.28
N LEU A 354 0.57 10.47 -9.95
CA LEU A 354 0.10 11.58 -9.11
C LEU A 354 0.78 12.91 -9.49
N MET A 355 2.08 12.90 -9.77
CA MET A 355 2.79 14.12 -10.22
C MET A 355 2.27 14.62 -11.57
N ALA A 356 1.96 13.73 -12.51
CA ALA A 356 1.34 14.09 -13.78
C ALA A 356 -0.08 14.67 -13.58
N ILE A 357 -0.85 14.14 -12.64
CA ILE A 357 -2.17 14.68 -12.27
C ILE A 357 -2.03 16.11 -11.71
N TYR A 358 -1.08 16.36 -10.79
CA TYR A 358 -0.80 17.70 -10.28
C TYR A 358 -0.33 18.66 -11.38
N GLU A 359 0.51 18.19 -12.29
CA GLU A 359 0.95 19.00 -13.44
C GLU A 359 -0.23 19.38 -14.32
N SER A 360 -1.11 18.44 -14.62
CA SER A 360 -2.34 18.69 -15.40
C SER A 360 -3.26 19.71 -14.70
N ALA A 361 -3.47 19.57 -13.41
CA ALA A 361 -4.30 20.50 -12.64
C ALA A 361 -3.72 21.92 -12.65
N ARG A 362 -2.38 22.06 -12.53
CA ARG A 362 -1.67 23.33 -12.55
C ARG A 362 -1.67 24.01 -13.91
N THR A 363 -1.55 23.24 -15.00
CA THR A 363 -1.41 23.76 -16.37
C THR A 363 -2.73 23.86 -17.13
N GLY A 364 -3.76 23.14 -16.67
CA GLY A 364 -5.01 22.95 -17.40
C GLY A 364 -4.87 22.07 -18.66
N GLN A 365 -3.71 21.41 -18.84
CA GLN A 365 -3.40 20.64 -20.04
C GLN A 365 -3.52 19.14 -19.78
N ARG A 366 -3.79 18.38 -20.84
CA ARG A 366 -3.65 16.93 -20.87
C ARG A 366 -2.16 16.57 -20.81
N VAL A 367 -1.74 15.84 -19.80
CA VAL A 367 -0.34 15.51 -19.55
C VAL A 367 -0.08 14.04 -19.87
N LYS A 368 1.03 13.77 -20.58
CA LYS A 368 1.50 12.41 -20.85
C LYS A 368 2.18 11.85 -19.61
N VAL A 369 1.84 10.61 -19.23
CA VAL A 369 2.50 9.90 -18.13
C VAL A 369 3.67 9.09 -18.67
N ASN A 370 4.88 9.43 -18.23
CA ASN A 370 6.10 8.73 -18.66
C ASN A 370 6.47 7.71 -17.57
N THR A 371 6.00 6.48 -17.66
CA THR A 371 6.25 5.40 -16.68
C THR A 371 7.46 4.52 -17.02
N ALA A 372 8.32 4.99 -17.93
CA ALA A 372 9.58 4.31 -18.25
C ALA A 372 10.61 4.47 -17.14
#